data_1649fc1925e8b3cea132c1dd9033e5ad
#
_entry.id   1649fc1925e8b3cea132c1dd9033e5ad
#
_cell.length_a   1.000
_cell.length_b   1.000
_cell.length_c   1.000
_cell.angle_alpha   90.00
_cell.angle_beta   90.00
_cell.angle_gamma   90.00
#
_symmetry.space_group_name_H-M   'P 1'
#
loop_
_entity.id
_entity.type
_entity.pdbx_description
1 polymer ?
#
loop_
_entity_poly.entity_id
_entity_poly.type
_entity_poly.pdbx_seq_one_letter_code
_entity_poly.pdbx_strand_id
1 'polypeptide(L)'
;MPVEITALTGSAVLMLTGILSTRDVLSSFANSGPLTVVCMFILSASLERTGLIGDLSKLFNKVAKGRELTALLVITLGAFMVSPFVNNTPVVVILMPIVLAFCRDHNIAASKLLIPLSYATILGGTCSVVGTSTNVVVLGQVQKLGYDGIQMFTVTPMGLIYAAAGLLYLWTLGRKWLPSRPTLSTMLPGGIQRDFLLQVRIPADSPHIGTTPINLMQTELLGTKIVEVRRRGFSMQEELQHINLEEGDRILFLCNARKVNQVREAKGVDLGWDDNRGLETLEQRDVQIVEGMIANNSEFAGLSLSELKLRQRFNIFVLAIHRQGKNITDMGPNTKLAAGDTLLLEGPQEGMNRILTKQRIIPLSQRPAEAHNRSKQGWAILAMGLFIFIGLLGSFEQYGEFFKFFARFNPFYLAFIGALIVIISGCIKPKEAYQSVDWGIIFLILGMLCVGEAMSKTGLAKAIAFGVVDNIGPLGCLVAISGLYLLCSILTEMISNNAVAAVMGPLAYEMALQFDANPVPFILAVMFGASASFSTPIGYQTNTYVYNAGGYKFKDFVKVGLPLNLLLWVIFTCAIGWLYPLK
;
A
#
# COMPACT_ATOMS: atom_id res chain seq x y z
N MET A 1 19.72 4.22 0.58
CA MET A 1 19.38 5.00 1.78
C MET A 1 17.88 5.26 1.75
N PRO A 2 17.13 5.14 2.85
CA PRO A 2 15.70 5.46 2.89
C PRO A 2 15.46 6.94 2.54
N VAL A 3 14.36 7.22 1.85
CA VAL A 3 14.07 8.57 1.30
C VAL A 3 13.91 9.61 2.41
N GLU A 4 13.29 9.24 3.52
CA GLU A 4 13.12 10.07 4.71
C GLU A 4 14.46 10.47 5.34
N ILE A 5 15.41 9.54 5.39
CA ILE A 5 16.76 9.83 5.91
C ILE A 5 17.50 10.79 4.95
N THR A 6 17.33 10.62 3.64
CA THR A 6 17.91 11.54 2.65
C THR A 6 17.36 12.97 2.83
N ALA A 7 16.04 13.11 3.03
CA ALA A 7 15.40 14.41 3.25
C ALA A 7 15.87 15.08 4.55
N LEU A 8 15.97 14.33 5.65
CA LEU A 8 16.50 14.83 6.93
C LEU A 8 17.99 15.19 6.83
N THR A 9 18.79 14.38 6.10
CA THR A 9 20.19 14.69 5.87
C THR A 9 20.35 15.97 5.06
N GLY A 10 19.52 16.16 4.02
CA GLY A 10 19.47 17.42 3.26
C GLY A 10 19.16 18.62 4.16
N SER A 11 18.18 18.48 5.07
CA SER A 11 17.83 19.53 6.04
C SER A 11 19.00 19.84 6.98
N ALA A 12 19.73 18.83 7.45
CA ALA A 12 20.90 18.99 8.30
C ALA A 12 22.03 19.73 7.55
N VAL A 13 22.27 19.40 6.29
CA VAL A 13 23.26 20.12 5.44
C VAL A 13 22.86 21.58 5.27
N LEU A 14 21.57 21.88 5.02
CA LEU A 14 21.07 23.25 4.90
C LEU A 14 21.21 24.05 6.20
N MET A 15 21.14 23.38 7.36
CA MET A 15 21.46 24.02 8.65
C MET A 15 22.97 24.29 8.80
N LEU A 16 23.80 23.31 8.48
CA LEU A 16 25.27 23.44 8.59
C LEU A 16 25.83 24.52 7.65
N THR A 17 25.21 24.71 6.48
CA THR A 17 25.57 25.80 5.54
C THR A 17 25.04 27.17 5.95
N GLY A 18 24.25 27.26 7.04
CA GLY A 18 23.68 28.51 7.51
C GLY A 18 22.48 29.05 6.70
N ILE A 19 21.98 28.30 5.72
CA ILE A 19 20.79 28.66 4.93
C ILE A 19 19.55 28.60 5.83
N LEU A 20 19.43 27.55 6.66
CA LEU A 20 18.37 27.40 7.63
C LEU A 20 18.88 27.62 9.05
N SER A 21 18.14 28.42 9.82
CA SER A 21 18.34 28.51 11.26
C SER A 21 17.60 27.38 12.00
N THR A 22 17.99 27.14 13.25
CA THR A 22 17.26 26.20 14.12
C THR A 22 15.77 26.55 14.22
N ARG A 23 15.43 27.84 14.26
CA ARG A 23 14.03 28.32 14.32
C ARG A 23 13.25 27.88 13.08
N ASP A 24 13.84 27.91 11.89
CA ASP A 24 13.20 27.53 10.64
C ASP A 24 12.86 26.04 10.63
N VAL A 25 13.80 25.21 11.07
CA VAL A 25 13.60 23.77 11.19
C VAL A 25 12.52 23.46 12.22
N LEU A 26 12.57 24.08 13.41
CA LEU A 26 11.53 23.91 14.44
C LEU A 26 10.15 24.36 13.95
N SER A 27 10.06 25.47 13.19
CA SER A 27 8.79 25.92 12.59
C SER A 27 8.23 24.91 11.60
N SER A 28 9.11 24.19 10.88
CA SER A 28 8.71 23.10 9.98
C SER A 28 8.11 21.92 10.76
N PHE A 29 8.69 21.58 11.91
CA PHE A 29 8.17 20.53 12.80
C PHE A 29 6.85 20.92 13.48
N ALA A 30 6.62 22.21 13.70
CA ALA A 30 5.37 22.73 14.28
C ALA A 30 4.25 22.94 13.23
N ASN A 31 4.49 22.59 11.95
CA ASN A 31 3.49 22.72 10.89
C ASN A 31 2.30 21.79 11.13
N SER A 32 1.08 22.31 10.92
CA SER A 32 -0.18 21.56 11.12
C SER A 32 -0.36 20.39 10.14
N GLY A 33 0.26 20.45 8.96
CA GLY A 33 0.12 19.43 7.92
C GLY A 33 0.57 18.03 8.36
N PRO A 34 1.85 17.82 8.73
CA PRO A 34 2.34 16.52 9.22
C PRO A 34 1.53 15.99 10.41
N LEU A 35 1.14 16.88 11.34
CA LEU A 35 0.34 16.50 12.50
C LEU A 35 -1.07 16.05 12.12
N THR A 36 -1.67 16.70 11.11
CA THR A 36 -2.95 16.23 10.53
C THR A 36 -2.82 14.83 9.97
N VAL A 37 -1.75 14.54 9.23
CA VAL A 37 -1.48 13.20 8.67
C VAL A 37 -1.34 12.16 9.79
N VAL A 38 -0.63 12.45 10.87
CA VAL A 38 -0.55 11.58 12.06
C VAL A 38 -1.95 11.23 12.59
N CYS A 39 -2.79 12.24 12.81
CA CYS A 39 -4.15 12.03 13.31
C CYS A 39 -5.01 11.21 12.33
N MET A 40 -4.85 11.45 11.02
CA MET A 40 -5.56 10.71 9.98
C MET A 40 -5.14 9.24 9.91
N PHE A 41 -3.86 8.90 10.14
CA PHE A 41 -3.43 7.52 10.27
C PHE A 41 -4.13 6.81 11.45
N ILE A 42 -4.26 7.48 12.60
CA ILE A 42 -4.95 6.93 13.78
C ILE A 42 -6.44 6.72 13.51
N LEU A 43 -7.11 7.71 12.91
CA LEU A 43 -8.52 7.61 12.51
C LEU A 43 -8.75 6.45 11.53
N SER A 44 -7.93 6.34 10.48
CA SER A 44 -8.00 5.27 9.49
C SER A 44 -7.79 3.89 10.13
N ALA A 45 -6.80 3.75 11.02
CA ALA A 45 -6.54 2.51 11.73
C ALA A 45 -7.71 2.12 12.65
N SER A 46 -8.41 3.08 13.25
CA SER A 46 -9.59 2.80 14.07
C SER A 46 -10.74 2.19 13.28
N LEU A 47 -10.96 2.64 12.03
CA LEU A 47 -11.96 2.08 11.11
C LEU A 47 -11.61 0.64 10.72
N GLU A 48 -10.33 0.36 10.50
CA GLU A 48 -9.83 -0.99 10.24
C GLU A 48 -10.06 -1.91 11.44
N ARG A 49 -9.63 -1.49 12.65
CA ARG A 49 -9.73 -2.28 13.88
C ARG A 49 -11.15 -2.54 14.35
N THR A 50 -12.10 -1.69 14.00
CA THR A 50 -13.53 -1.87 14.32
C THR A 50 -14.27 -2.74 13.32
N GLY A 51 -13.62 -3.17 12.22
CA GLY A 51 -14.16 -4.15 11.27
C GLY A 51 -15.04 -3.57 10.16
N LEU A 52 -15.09 -2.23 10.02
CA LEU A 52 -15.86 -1.56 8.95
C LEU A 52 -15.45 -2.07 7.55
N ILE A 53 -14.16 -2.29 7.36
CA ILE A 53 -13.61 -2.75 6.09
C ILE A 53 -14.00 -4.20 5.79
N GLY A 54 -14.13 -5.04 6.82
CA GLY A 54 -14.66 -6.40 6.68
C GLY A 54 -16.14 -6.43 6.21
N ASP A 55 -16.93 -5.45 6.62
CA ASP A 55 -18.32 -5.33 6.19
C ASP A 55 -18.43 -4.83 4.74
N LEU A 56 -17.51 -3.95 4.30
CA LEU A 56 -17.37 -3.57 2.88
C LEU A 56 -17.02 -4.78 1.99
N SER A 57 -16.17 -5.69 2.48
CA SER A 57 -15.85 -6.95 1.79
C SER A 57 -17.07 -7.84 1.55
N LYS A 58 -17.93 -8.02 2.57
CA LYS A 58 -19.16 -8.78 2.42
C LYS A 58 -20.12 -8.15 1.42
N LEU A 59 -20.24 -6.82 1.46
CA LEU A 59 -21.04 -6.06 0.51
C LEU A 59 -20.50 -6.22 -0.92
N PHE A 60 -19.18 -6.15 -1.10
CA PHE A 60 -18.52 -6.36 -2.39
C PHE A 60 -18.88 -7.73 -2.98
N ASN A 61 -18.69 -8.82 -2.22
CA ASN A 61 -18.98 -10.16 -2.69
C ASN A 61 -20.47 -10.35 -3.04
N LYS A 62 -21.37 -9.75 -2.25
CA LYS A 62 -22.83 -9.81 -2.48
C LYS A 62 -23.24 -9.08 -3.76
N VAL A 63 -22.62 -7.93 -4.07
CA VAL A 63 -23.00 -7.07 -5.20
C VAL A 63 -22.31 -7.50 -6.49
N ALA A 64 -21.05 -7.94 -6.42
CA ALA A 64 -20.25 -8.29 -7.60
C ALA A 64 -20.78 -9.54 -8.36
N LYS A 65 -21.50 -10.44 -7.67
CA LYS A 65 -22.19 -11.62 -8.24
C LYS A 65 -21.36 -12.43 -9.27
N GLY A 66 -20.04 -12.52 -9.08
CA GLY A 66 -19.16 -13.29 -9.96
C GLY A 66 -18.94 -12.72 -11.37
N ARG A 67 -19.38 -11.50 -11.67
CA ARG A 67 -19.19 -10.85 -12.98
C ARG A 67 -18.03 -9.86 -12.95
N GLU A 68 -17.07 -9.99 -13.88
CA GLU A 68 -15.88 -9.12 -13.97
C GLU A 68 -16.23 -7.62 -13.99
N LEU A 69 -17.18 -7.21 -14.86
CA LEU A 69 -17.56 -5.80 -14.98
C LEU A 69 -18.20 -5.26 -13.71
N THR A 70 -19.09 -6.03 -13.09
CA THR A 70 -19.73 -5.60 -11.83
C THR A 70 -18.70 -5.51 -10.71
N ALA A 71 -17.78 -6.46 -10.64
CA ALA A 71 -16.68 -6.42 -9.67
C ALA A 71 -15.79 -5.19 -9.90
N LEU A 72 -15.44 -4.88 -11.15
CA LEU A 72 -14.67 -3.69 -11.53
C LEU A 72 -15.38 -2.40 -11.05
N LEU A 73 -16.67 -2.26 -11.33
CA LEU A 73 -17.45 -1.09 -10.94
C LEU A 73 -17.52 -0.94 -9.42
N VAL A 74 -17.86 -2.03 -8.72
CA VAL A 74 -18.05 -2.00 -7.26
C VAL A 74 -16.73 -1.71 -6.53
N ILE A 75 -15.61 -2.34 -6.95
CA ILE A 75 -14.34 -2.13 -6.29
C ILE A 75 -13.77 -0.74 -6.54
N THR A 76 -13.91 -0.22 -7.77
CA THR A 76 -13.40 1.11 -8.11
C THR A 76 -14.24 2.21 -7.45
N LEU A 77 -15.57 2.09 -7.45
CA LEU A 77 -16.45 3.03 -6.74
C LEU A 77 -16.25 2.96 -5.23
N GLY A 78 -16.13 1.75 -4.66
CA GLY A 78 -15.89 1.59 -3.22
C GLY A 78 -14.55 2.20 -2.79
N ALA A 79 -13.48 1.93 -3.54
CA ALA A 79 -12.17 2.51 -3.29
C ALA A 79 -12.17 4.03 -3.44
N PHE A 80 -12.81 4.55 -4.50
CA PHE A 80 -12.97 5.97 -4.73
C PHE A 80 -13.72 6.69 -3.59
N MET A 81 -14.81 6.10 -3.09
CA MET A 81 -15.61 6.71 -2.02
C MET A 81 -14.91 6.73 -0.66
N VAL A 82 -14.06 5.77 -0.38
CA VAL A 82 -13.34 5.67 0.90
C VAL A 82 -12.06 6.52 0.90
N SER A 83 -11.37 6.60 -0.23
CA SER A 83 -10.03 7.18 -0.32
C SER A 83 -9.93 8.70 -0.05
N PRO A 84 -10.95 9.54 -0.24
CA PRO A 84 -10.89 10.94 0.19
C PRO A 84 -10.69 11.14 1.70
N PHE A 85 -11.02 10.12 2.51
CA PHE A 85 -11.03 10.17 3.97
C PHE A 85 -10.03 9.21 4.62
N VAL A 86 -9.52 8.27 3.85
CA VAL A 86 -8.56 7.25 4.31
C VAL A 86 -7.38 7.27 3.35
N ASN A 87 -6.16 7.31 3.87
CA ASN A 87 -4.97 7.30 3.02
C ASN A 87 -4.99 6.13 2.02
N ASN A 88 -4.51 6.37 0.81
CA ASN A 88 -4.55 5.43 -0.32
C ASN A 88 -3.96 4.05 0.00
N THR A 89 -2.83 4.02 0.68
CA THR A 89 -2.10 2.76 0.95
C THR A 89 -2.90 1.76 1.80
N PRO A 90 -3.47 2.11 2.96
CA PRO A 90 -4.36 1.22 3.71
C PRO A 90 -5.54 0.70 2.89
N VAL A 91 -6.18 1.55 2.08
CA VAL A 91 -7.34 1.14 1.26
C VAL A 91 -6.95 0.01 0.31
N VAL A 92 -5.83 0.16 -0.42
CA VAL A 92 -5.37 -0.88 -1.36
C VAL A 92 -4.92 -2.14 -0.63
N VAL A 93 -4.13 -2.01 0.45
CA VAL A 93 -3.62 -3.17 1.21
C VAL A 93 -4.75 -4.04 1.76
N ILE A 94 -5.86 -3.44 2.17
CA ILE A 94 -7.00 -4.16 2.73
C ILE A 94 -7.91 -4.74 1.65
N LEU A 95 -8.17 -3.98 0.58
CA LEU A 95 -9.06 -4.45 -0.49
C LEU A 95 -8.39 -5.46 -1.42
N MET A 96 -7.06 -5.42 -1.55
CA MET A 96 -6.31 -6.32 -2.42
C MET A 96 -6.53 -7.82 -2.11
N PRO A 97 -6.40 -8.32 -0.86
CA PRO A 97 -6.70 -9.72 -0.55
C PRO A 97 -8.14 -10.12 -0.86
N ILE A 98 -9.09 -9.20 -0.70
CA ILE A 98 -10.51 -9.42 -1.01
C ILE A 98 -10.71 -9.62 -2.51
N VAL A 99 -10.09 -8.74 -3.30
CA VAL A 99 -10.11 -8.84 -4.77
C VAL A 99 -9.44 -10.13 -5.23
N LEU A 100 -8.29 -10.49 -4.66
CA LEU A 100 -7.59 -11.73 -4.99
C LEU A 100 -8.44 -12.97 -4.68
N ALA A 101 -9.10 -13.01 -3.51
CA ALA A 101 -9.99 -14.10 -3.13
C ALA A 101 -11.19 -14.19 -4.09
N PHE A 102 -11.84 -13.06 -4.39
CA PHE A 102 -12.95 -12.99 -5.33
C PHE A 102 -12.53 -13.47 -6.74
N CYS A 103 -11.39 -13.02 -7.23
CA CYS A 103 -10.86 -13.42 -8.54
C CYS A 103 -10.60 -14.93 -8.61
N ARG A 104 -10.07 -15.49 -7.52
CA ARG A 104 -9.84 -16.92 -7.39
C ARG A 104 -11.14 -17.71 -7.41
N ASP A 105 -12.12 -17.28 -6.60
CA ASP A 105 -13.38 -18.02 -6.43
C ASP A 105 -14.25 -18.01 -7.72
N HIS A 106 -14.05 -17.00 -8.60
CA HIS A 106 -14.84 -16.82 -9.83
C HIS A 106 -14.02 -16.97 -11.12
N ASN A 107 -12.78 -17.48 -11.06
CA ASN A 107 -11.89 -17.64 -12.23
C ASN A 107 -11.68 -16.35 -13.05
N ILE A 108 -11.60 -15.19 -12.39
CA ILE A 108 -11.31 -13.90 -12.99
C ILE A 108 -9.83 -13.59 -12.81
N ALA A 109 -9.16 -13.10 -13.87
CA ALA A 109 -7.77 -12.68 -13.77
C ALA A 109 -7.64 -11.46 -12.83
N ALA A 110 -6.87 -11.59 -11.73
CA ALA A 110 -6.66 -10.51 -10.76
C ALA A 110 -6.11 -9.23 -11.41
N SER A 111 -5.33 -9.39 -12.49
CA SER A 111 -4.81 -8.29 -13.30
C SER A 111 -5.90 -7.43 -13.99
N LYS A 112 -7.16 -7.85 -14.01
CA LYS A 112 -8.27 -7.03 -14.49
C LYS A 112 -8.81 -6.07 -13.44
N LEU A 113 -8.56 -6.30 -12.15
CA LEU A 113 -9.15 -5.55 -11.05
C LEU A 113 -8.13 -4.78 -10.20
N LEU A 114 -6.86 -5.22 -10.14
CA LEU A 114 -5.90 -4.65 -9.20
C LEU A 114 -5.34 -3.28 -9.64
N ILE A 115 -4.97 -3.06 -10.92
CA ILE A 115 -4.60 -1.71 -11.41
C ILE A 115 -5.79 -0.75 -11.24
N PRO A 116 -7.03 -1.08 -11.67
CA PRO A 116 -8.19 -0.24 -11.41
C PRO A 116 -8.43 0.09 -9.94
N LEU A 117 -8.20 -0.86 -9.03
CA LEU A 117 -8.27 -0.60 -7.58
C LEU A 117 -7.28 0.48 -7.17
N SER A 118 -6.00 0.35 -7.54
CA SER A 118 -4.97 1.34 -7.21
C SER A 118 -5.29 2.71 -7.78
N TYR A 119 -5.67 2.78 -9.06
CA TYR A 119 -5.96 4.05 -9.72
C TYR A 119 -7.21 4.73 -9.17
N ALA A 120 -8.28 3.97 -8.90
CA ALA A 120 -9.48 4.51 -8.26
C ALA A 120 -9.20 5.08 -6.87
N THR A 121 -8.31 4.43 -6.12
CA THR A 121 -7.87 4.93 -4.81
C THR A 121 -7.10 6.25 -4.95
N ILE A 122 -6.18 6.36 -5.91
CA ILE A 122 -5.43 7.60 -6.19
C ILE A 122 -6.40 8.72 -6.60
N LEU A 123 -7.32 8.44 -7.53
CA LEU A 123 -8.34 9.40 -7.98
C LEU A 123 -9.24 9.86 -6.82
N GLY A 124 -9.65 8.95 -5.93
CA GLY A 124 -10.40 9.29 -4.73
C GLY A 124 -9.61 10.18 -3.77
N GLY A 125 -8.35 9.84 -3.53
CA GLY A 125 -7.46 10.60 -2.66
C GLY A 125 -7.25 12.06 -3.09
N THR A 126 -7.37 12.38 -4.39
CA THR A 126 -7.28 13.76 -4.89
C THR A 126 -8.54 14.59 -4.66
N CYS A 127 -9.65 13.98 -4.20
CA CYS A 127 -10.91 14.70 -3.96
C CYS A 127 -10.97 15.46 -2.64
N SER A 128 -9.97 15.31 -1.76
CA SER A 128 -9.85 16.11 -0.54
C SER A 128 -8.38 16.44 -0.25
N VAL A 129 -8.14 17.43 0.58
CA VAL A 129 -6.77 17.78 1.00
C VAL A 129 -6.15 16.66 1.84
N VAL A 130 -6.93 15.96 2.64
CA VAL A 130 -6.45 14.93 3.59
C VAL A 130 -6.41 13.51 3.01
N GLY A 131 -7.03 13.29 1.86
CA GLY A 131 -7.09 11.96 1.21
C GLY A 131 -5.73 11.46 0.75
N THR A 132 -4.80 12.36 0.47
CA THR A 132 -3.41 12.00 0.12
C THR A 132 -2.41 12.90 0.84
N SER A 133 -1.30 12.29 1.29
CA SER A 133 -0.19 13.03 1.92
C SER A 133 0.40 14.10 1.00
N THR A 134 0.35 13.91 -0.30
CA THR A 134 0.81 14.85 -1.32
C THR A 134 0.12 16.22 -1.18
N ASN A 135 -1.21 16.24 -1.07
CA ASN A 135 -1.98 17.47 -0.91
C ASN A 135 -1.65 18.16 0.42
N VAL A 136 -1.48 17.38 1.49
CA VAL A 136 -1.13 17.94 2.81
C VAL A 136 0.27 18.55 2.79
N VAL A 137 1.22 17.97 2.06
CA VAL A 137 2.57 18.53 1.89
C VAL A 137 2.49 19.89 1.18
N VAL A 138 1.79 19.97 0.05
CA VAL A 138 1.62 21.23 -0.68
C VAL A 138 0.95 22.29 0.19
N LEU A 139 -0.14 21.91 0.88
CA LEU A 139 -0.82 22.83 1.81
C LEU A 139 0.13 23.36 2.89
N GLY A 140 0.90 22.47 3.52
CA GLY A 140 1.86 22.86 4.55
C GLY A 140 2.95 23.82 4.06
N GLN A 141 3.38 23.69 2.79
CA GLN A 141 4.35 24.59 2.16
C GLN A 141 3.74 25.99 1.93
N VAL A 142 2.55 26.06 1.33
CA VAL A 142 1.93 27.35 1.00
C VAL A 142 1.43 28.10 2.23
N GLN A 143 1.02 27.40 3.28
CA GLN A 143 0.68 28.00 4.58
C GLN A 143 1.89 28.67 5.23
N LYS A 144 3.09 28.09 5.14
CA LYS A 144 4.32 28.73 5.60
C LYS A 144 4.65 30.01 4.86
N LEU A 145 4.26 30.11 3.59
CA LEU A 145 4.40 31.32 2.77
C LEU A 145 3.29 32.37 3.05
N GLY A 146 2.43 32.09 4.04
CA GLY A 146 1.37 33.00 4.47
C GLY A 146 0.07 32.91 3.68
N TYR A 147 -0.15 31.81 2.92
CA TYR A 147 -1.37 31.61 2.16
C TYR A 147 -2.28 30.55 2.79
N ASP A 148 -3.42 30.97 3.34
CA ASP A 148 -4.40 30.12 4.02
C ASP A 148 -5.69 29.90 3.21
N GLY A 149 -5.70 30.26 1.91
CA GLY A 149 -6.88 30.21 1.06
C GLY A 149 -7.34 28.82 0.62
N ILE A 150 -6.73 27.73 1.09
CA ILE A 150 -7.11 26.36 0.74
C ILE A 150 -7.72 25.65 1.95
N GLN A 151 -9.00 25.35 1.84
CA GLN A 151 -9.75 24.56 2.81
C GLN A 151 -9.77 23.08 2.43
N MET A 152 -10.28 22.22 3.32
CA MET A 152 -10.30 20.76 3.19
C MET A 152 -10.91 20.28 1.87
N PHE A 153 -11.97 20.92 1.40
CA PHE A 153 -12.72 20.54 0.20
C PHE A 153 -12.59 21.53 -0.97
N THR A 154 -11.67 22.49 -0.90
CA THR A 154 -11.36 23.40 -2.02
C THR A 154 -10.96 22.62 -3.28
N VAL A 155 -10.30 21.48 -3.13
CA VAL A 155 -9.87 20.61 -4.24
C VAL A 155 -11.01 19.77 -4.83
N THR A 156 -12.14 19.62 -4.12
CA THR A 156 -13.20 18.65 -4.43
C THR A 156 -13.90 18.88 -5.77
N PRO A 157 -14.27 20.11 -6.17
CA PRO A 157 -14.92 20.33 -7.46
C PRO A 157 -14.05 19.82 -8.62
N MET A 158 -12.76 20.14 -8.61
CA MET A 158 -11.81 19.65 -9.59
C MET A 158 -11.58 18.14 -9.46
N GLY A 159 -11.46 17.64 -8.23
CA GLY A 159 -11.27 16.25 -7.91
C GLY A 159 -12.39 15.34 -8.44
N LEU A 160 -13.64 15.80 -8.33
CA LEU A 160 -14.80 15.03 -8.85
C LEU A 160 -14.79 14.93 -10.38
N ILE A 161 -14.50 16.01 -11.10
CA ILE A 161 -14.39 16.01 -12.56
C ILE A 161 -13.23 15.09 -12.99
N TYR A 162 -12.08 15.24 -12.34
CA TYR A 162 -10.88 14.46 -12.58
C TYR A 162 -11.12 12.96 -12.34
N ALA A 163 -11.74 12.61 -11.21
CA ALA A 163 -12.07 11.23 -10.88
C ALA A 163 -13.15 10.65 -11.79
N ALA A 164 -14.18 11.40 -12.15
CA ALA A 164 -15.21 10.95 -13.07
C ALA A 164 -14.62 10.59 -14.44
N ALA A 165 -13.73 11.43 -14.98
CA ALA A 165 -13.02 11.16 -16.22
C ALA A 165 -12.11 9.92 -16.10
N GLY A 166 -11.36 9.79 -15.01
CA GLY A 166 -10.47 8.65 -14.75
C GLY A 166 -11.24 7.35 -14.58
N LEU A 167 -12.33 7.33 -13.81
CA LEU A 167 -13.18 6.16 -13.64
C LEU A 167 -13.86 5.75 -14.95
N LEU A 168 -14.39 6.70 -15.70
CA LEU A 168 -14.98 6.43 -17.02
C LEU A 168 -13.95 5.82 -17.98
N TYR A 169 -12.73 6.34 -17.98
CA TYR A 169 -11.62 5.75 -18.74
C TYR A 169 -11.35 4.31 -18.30
N LEU A 170 -11.26 4.03 -17.00
CA LEU A 170 -11.00 2.68 -16.48
C LEU A 170 -12.11 1.69 -16.86
N TRP A 171 -13.38 2.11 -16.86
CA TRP A 171 -14.52 1.27 -17.20
C TRP A 171 -14.67 1.01 -18.71
N THR A 172 -14.11 1.87 -19.55
CA THR A 172 -14.23 1.81 -21.01
C THR A 172 -12.94 1.37 -21.70
N LEU A 173 -12.02 2.30 -21.93
CA LEU A 173 -10.76 2.06 -22.64
C LEU A 173 -9.75 1.29 -21.77
N GLY A 174 -9.61 1.67 -20.53
CA GLY A 174 -8.66 1.06 -19.60
C GLY A 174 -8.91 -0.44 -19.44
N ARG A 175 -10.19 -0.85 -19.31
CA ARG A 175 -10.60 -2.25 -19.23
C ARG A 175 -10.14 -3.08 -20.44
N LYS A 176 -10.19 -2.53 -21.66
CA LYS A 176 -9.75 -3.22 -22.88
C LYS A 176 -8.24 -3.41 -22.93
N TRP A 177 -7.48 -2.49 -22.32
CA TRP A 177 -6.02 -2.51 -22.33
C TRP A 177 -5.40 -3.26 -21.14
N LEU A 178 -6.20 -3.53 -20.11
CA LEU A 178 -5.76 -4.34 -18.97
C LEU A 178 -5.43 -5.76 -19.44
N PRO A 179 -4.23 -6.26 -19.12
CA PRO A 179 -3.83 -7.61 -19.52
C PRO A 179 -4.68 -8.64 -18.76
N SER A 180 -5.07 -9.70 -19.46
CA SER A 180 -5.59 -10.90 -18.82
C SER A 180 -4.40 -11.80 -18.53
N ARG A 181 -3.72 -11.53 -17.41
CA ARG A 181 -2.65 -12.42 -16.95
C ARG A 181 -3.26 -13.43 -16.01
N PRO A 182 -3.17 -14.70 -16.35
CA PRO A 182 -3.43 -15.71 -15.36
C PRO A 182 -2.38 -15.49 -14.26
N THR A 183 -2.79 -14.97 -13.14
CA THR A 183 -2.00 -15.07 -11.91
C THR A 183 -1.83 -16.56 -11.66
N LEU A 184 -0.68 -17.00 -11.17
CA LEU A 184 -0.49 -18.42 -10.80
C LEU A 184 -1.66 -18.96 -9.95
N SER A 185 -2.41 -18.09 -9.28
CA SER A 185 -3.66 -18.41 -8.58
C SER A 185 -4.85 -18.76 -9.50
N THR A 186 -4.83 -18.52 -10.81
CA THR A 186 -5.95 -18.82 -11.72
C THR A 186 -5.63 -19.87 -12.78
N MET A 187 -4.42 -20.43 -12.82
CA MET A 187 -3.99 -21.34 -13.88
C MET A 187 -4.38 -22.80 -13.71
N LEU A 188 -5.01 -23.21 -12.59
CA LEU A 188 -5.43 -24.60 -12.40
C LEU A 188 -6.94 -24.70 -12.15
N PRO A 189 -7.66 -25.58 -12.88
CA PRO A 189 -9.07 -25.87 -12.61
C PRO A 189 -9.18 -26.47 -11.20
N GLY A 190 -9.81 -25.76 -10.27
CA GLY A 190 -9.98 -26.24 -8.91
C GLY A 190 -9.42 -25.34 -7.80
N GLY A 191 -9.06 -24.09 -8.11
CA GLY A 191 -8.53 -23.12 -7.12
C GLY A 191 -7.04 -23.32 -6.90
N ILE A 192 -6.22 -22.43 -7.48
CA ILE A 192 -4.78 -22.48 -7.27
C ILE A 192 -4.47 -22.07 -5.85
N GLN A 193 -4.22 -23.06 -5.16
CA GLN A 193 -3.24 -23.17 -4.13
C GLN A 193 -1.86 -23.09 -4.79
N ARG A 194 -1.05 -22.08 -4.44
CA ARG A 194 0.37 -22.12 -4.80
C ARG A 194 0.92 -23.43 -4.29
N ASP A 195 1.51 -24.20 -5.19
CA ASP A 195 2.21 -25.40 -4.77
C ASP A 195 3.53 -24.97 -4.17
N PHE A 196 3.69 -25.24 -2.91
CA PHE A 196 4.92 -25.03 -2.18
C PHE A 196 5.72 -26.33 -2.20
N LEU A 197 7.01 -26.20 -2.37
CA LEU A 197 7.91 -27.34 -2.22
C LEU A 197 8.17 -27.53 -0.73
N LEU A 198 7.64 -28.60 -0.18
CA LEU A 198 7.89 -29.01 1.20
C LEU A 198 8.90 -30.14 1.24
N GLN A 199 9.70 -30.14 2.29
CA GLN A 199 10.64 -31.22 2.58
C GLN A 199 10.23 -31.90 3.89
N VAL A 200 10.09 -33.24 3.85
CA VAL A 200 9.92 -34.07 5.03
C VAL A 200 11.09 -35.02 5.17
N ARG A 201 11.39 -35.43 6.39
CA ARG A 201 12.38 -36.43 6.72
C ARG A 201 11.68 -37.69 7.19
N ILE A 202 12.25 -38.87 6.86
CA ILE A 202 11.81 -40.15 7.38
C ILE A 202 12.56 -40.40 8.70
N PRO A 203 11.88 -40.40 9.85
CA PRO A 203 12.50 -40.70 11.14
C PRO A 203 12.77 -42.20 11.31
N ALA A 204 13.59 -42.57 12.32
CA ALA A 204 14.01 -43.97 12.58
C ALA A 204 12.85 -44.90 12.94
N ASP A 205 11.77 -44.35 13.52
CA ASP A 205 10.55 -45.06 13.93
C ASP A 205 9.44 -45.06 12.87
N SER A 206 9.75 -44.61 11.65
CA SER A 206 8.77 -44.49 10.58
C SER A 206 8.25 -45.84 10.10
N PRO A 207 6.93 -46.04 10.01
CA PRO A 207 6.34 -47.27 9.42
C PRO A 207 6.57 -47.34 7.91
N HIS A 208 7.10 -46.30 7.28
CA HIS A 208 7.33 -46.22 5.84
C HIS A 208 8.74 -46.65 5.43
N ILE A 209 9.61 -46.99 6.38
CA ILE A 209 10.94 -47.58 6.06
C ILE A 209 10.74 -48.89 5.32
N GLY A 210 11.43 -49.05 4.18
CA GLY A 210 11.30 -50.19 3.28
C GLY A 210 10.15 -50.11 2.29
N THR A 211 9.28 -49.10 2.37
CA THR A 211 8.21 -48.84 1.36
C THR A 211 8.68 -47.88 0.28
N THR A 212 8.00 -47.85 -0.85
CA THR A 212 8.31 -46.88 -1.92
C THR A 212 7.73 -45.50 -1.65
N PRO A 213 8.37 -44.40 -2.13
CA PRO A 213 7.83 -43.03 -2.02
C PRO A 213 6.41 -42.91 -2.59
N ILE A 214 6.10 -43.69 -3.63
CA ILE A 214 4.78 -43.70 -4.26
C ILE A 214 3.72 -44.28 -3.31
N ASN A 215 4.06 -45.31 -2.56
CA ASN A 215 3.16 -45.89 -1.57
C ASN A 215 2.85 -44.90 -0.45
N LEU A 216 3.86 -44.20 0.07
CA LEU A 216 3.68 -43.11 1.05
C LEU A 216 2.75 -42.02 0.50
N MET A 217 2.90 -41.63 -0.78
CA MET A 217 2.04 -40.64 -1.42
C MET A 217 0.59 -41.13 -1.52
N GLN A 218 0.35 -42.40 -1.79
CA GLN A 218 -1.00 -42.96 -1.94
C GLN A 218 -1.70 -43.21 -0.61
N THR A 219 -0.96 -43.45 0.45
CA THR A 219 -1.53 -43.75 1.77
C THR A 219 -1.71 -42.52 2.64
N GLU A 220 -0.69 -41.70 2.79
CA GLU A 220 -0.68 -40.59 3.76
C GLU A 220 -0.68 -39.19 3.11
N LEU A 221 -0.13 -39.08 1.88
CA LEU A 221 0.08 -37.80 1.22
C LEU A 221 -0.81 -37.62 -0.02
N LEU A 222 -2.06 -38.06 0.05
CA LEU A 222 -3.01 -38.03 -1.07
C LEU A 222 -3.10 -36.65 -1.73
N GLY A 223 -2.81 -36.63 -3.04
CA GLY A 223 -2.91 -35.43 -3.87
C GLY A 223 -1.75 -34.44 -3.71
N THR A 224 -0.62 -34.87 -3.15
CA THR A 224 0.68 -34.21 -3.29
C THR A 224 1.44 -34.83 -4.46
N LYS A 225 2.51 -34.18 -4.94
CA LYS A 225 3.36 -34.69 -6.01
C LYS A 225 4.80 -34.75 -5.51
N ILE A 226 5.35 -35.95 -5.38
CA ILE A 226 6.77 -36.14 -5.04
C ILE A 226 7.61 -35.64 -6.21
N VAL A 227 8.58 -34.76 -5.92
CA VAL A 227 9.51 -34.19 -6.88
C VAL A 227 10.83 -34.92 -6.85
N GLU A 228 11.31 -35.25 -5.64
CA GLU A 228 12.66 -35.80 -5.44
C GLU A 228 12.75 -36.50 -4.08
N VAL A 229 13.54 -37.54 -4.01
CA VAL A 229 14.02 -38.12 -2.74
C VAL A 229 15.54 -37.89 -2.66
N ARG A 230 16.01 -37.36 -1.53
CA ARG A 230 17.43 -37.13 -1.26
C ARG A 230 17.92 -38.07 -0.15
N ARG A 231 18.93 -38.83 -0.46
CA ARG A 231 19.62 -39.72 0.50
C ARG A 231 21.06 -39.25 0.63
N ARG A 232 21.49 -38.89 1.83
CA ARG A 232 22.86 -38.40 2.12
C ARG A 232 23.34 -37.29 1.19
N GLY A 233 22.40 -36.44 0.72
CA GLY A 233 22.68 -35.32 -0.18
C GLY A 233 22.59 -35.63 -1.68
N PHE A 234 22.45 -36.88 -2.08
CA PHE A 234 22.30 -37.29 -3.49
C PHE A 234 20.83 -37.34 -3.88
N SER A 235 20.50 -36.80 -5.07
CA SER A 235 19.18 -36.85 -5.66
C SER A 235 18.90 -38.20 -6.30
N MET A 236 17.71 -38.76 -6.03
CA MET A 236 17.25 -40.06 -6.56
C MET A 236 15.97 -39.87 -7.39
N GLN A 237 15.90 -38.81 -8.16
CA GLN A 237 14.70 -38.42 -8.90
C GLN A 237 14.27 -39.45 -9.96
N GLU A 238 15.20 -40.13 -10.60
CA GLU A 238 14.92 -41.09 -11.67
C GLU A 238 14.48 -42.48 -11.15
N GLU A 239 14.62 -42.76 -9.86
CA GLU A 239 14.36 -44.08 -9.26
C GLU A 239 13.15 -44.11 -8.33
N LEU A 240 12.29 -43.09 -8.34
CA LEU A 240 11.16 -42.92 -7.39
C LEU A 240 10.21 -44.16 -7.32
N GLN A 241 10.14 -44.95 -8.37
CA GLN A 241 9.28 -46.13 -8.43
C GLN A 241 9.91 -47.38 -7.80
N HIS A 242 11.22 -47.43 -7.71
CA HIS A 242 11.98 -48.64 -7.34
C HIS A 242 12.78 -48.47 -6.05
N ILE A 243 12.88 -47.24 -5.53
CA ILE A 243 13.61 -46.97 -4.30
C ILE A 243 12.77 -47.33 -3.08
N ASN A 244 13.36 -47.97 -2.11
CA ASN A 244 12.80 -48.18 -0.78
C ASN A 244 13.31 -47.07 0.14
N LEU A 245 12.39 -46.45 0.89
CA LEU A 245 12.70 -45.40 1.85
C LEU A 245 13.54 -45.95 3.00
N GLU A 246 14.58 -45.20 3.36
CA GLU A 246 15.45 -45.48 4.51
C GLU A 246 15.35 -44.36 5.55
N GLU A 247 15.80 -44.66 6.76
CA GLU A 247 15.96 -43.65 7.81
C GLU A 247 16.83 -42.48 7.33
N GLY A 248 16.36 -41.26 7.58
CA GLY A 248 17.08 -40.05 7.21
C GLY A 248 16.84 -39.57 5.78
N ASP A 249 16.11 -40.33 4.96
CA ASP A 249 15.71 -39.86 3.63
C ASP A 249 14.89 -38.55 3.73
N ARG A 250 15.18 -37.63 2.82
CA ARG A 250 14.46 -36.38 2.69
C ARG A 250 13.63 -36.41 1.42
N ILE A 251 12.32 -36.31 1.57
CA ILE A 251 11.36 -36.30 0.45
C ILE A 251 10.93 -34.87 0.17
N LEU A 252 11.14 -34.40 -1.05
CA LEU A 252 10.65 -33.13 -1.55
C LEU A 252 9.37 -33.39 -2.35
N PHE A 253 8.31 -32.68 -1.99
CA PHE A 253 7.03 -32.81 -2.69
C PHE A 253 6.33 -31.46 -2.83
N LEU A 254 5.53 -31.34 -3.88
CA LEU A 254 4.68 -30.19 -4.12
C LEU A 254 3.34 -30.40 -3.41
N CYS A 255 2.98 -29.47 -2.55
CA CYS A 255 1.64 -29.43 -1.96
C CYS A 255 1.16 -28.00 -1.80
N ASN A 256 -0.15 -27.84 -1.72
CA ASN A 256 -0.76 -26.55 -1.46
C ASN A 256 -0.90 -26.28 0.05
N ALA A 257 -1.07 -25.00 0.43
CA ALA A 257 -1.16 -24.57 1.82
C ALA A 257 -2.26 -25.31 2.63
N ARG A 258 -3.38 -25.71 1.99
CA ARG A 258 -4.44 -26.46 2.69
C ARG A 258 -4.05 -27.89 3.05
N LYS A 259 -3.14 -28.49 2.27
CA LYS A 259 -2.69 -29.88 2.48
C LYS A 259 -1.50 -29.99 3.42
N VAL A 260 -0.86 -28.88 3.77
CA VAL A 260 0.26 -28.89 4.72
C VAL A 260 -0.16 -29.48 6.06
N ASN A 261 -1.38 -29.23 6.52
CA ASN A 261 -1.91 -29.85 7.74
C ASN A 261 -2.03 -31.37 7.61
N GLN A 262 -2.45 -31.88 6.44
CA GLN A 262 -2.49 -33.35 6.20
C GLN A 262 -1.11 -33.96 6.23
N VAL A 263 -0.11 -33.27 5.66
CA VAL A 263 1.29 -33.71 5.70
C VAL A 263 1.84 -33.70 7.13
N ARG A 264 1.46 -32.73 7.94
CA ARG A 264 1.86 -32.66 9.35
C ARG A 264 1.25 -33.78 10.19
N GLU A 265 0.00 -34.15 9.88
CA GLU A 265 -0.72 -35.23 10.58
C GLU A 265 -0.36 -36.63 10.04
N ALA A 266 0.40 -36.70 8.92
CA ALA A 266 0.82 -37.94 8.33
C ALA A 266 1.78 -38.69 9.28
N LYS A 267 1.45 -39.95 9.56
CA LYS A 267 2.24 -40.78 10.48
C LYS A 267 3.56 -41.15 9.84
N GLY A 268 4.64 -41.05 10.61
CA GLY A 268 5.96 -41.53 10.18
C GLY A 268 6.73 -40.63 9.23
N VAL A 269 6.37 -39.35 9.16
CA VAL A 269 7.15 -38.32 8.47
C VAL A 269 7.34 -37.11 9.40
N ASP A 270 8.51 -36.46 9.32
CA ASP A 270 8.86 -35.29 10.14
C ASP A 270 9.10 -34.05 9.25
N LEU A 271 8.46 -32.95 9.56
CA LEU A 271 8.65 -31.64 8.90
C LEU A 271 9.84 -30.84 9.46
N GLY A 272 10.80 -31.51 10.12
CA GLY A 272 11.89 -30.85 10.80
C GLY A 272 13.00 -30.31 9.92
N TRP A 273 13.39 -29.05 10.15
CA TRP A 273 14.55 -28.38 9.56
C TRP A 273 15.82 -28.46 10.43
N ASP A 274 15.74 -28.99 11.66
CA ASP A 274 16.87 -28.98 12.60
C ASP A 274 17.13 -30.32 13.29
N ASP A 275 18.36 -30.71 13.21
CA ASP A 275 18.98 -31.85 13.88
C ASP A 275 19.27 -31.53 15.34
N ASN A 276 18.41 -30.91 16.11
CA ASN A 276 18.55 -30.96 17.55
C ASN A 276 17.32 -30.54 18.36
N ARG A 277 16.81 -31.50 19.08
CA ARG A 277 16.17 -31.49 20.38
C ARG A 277 14.68 -31.18 20.49
N GLY A 278 14.03 -32.22 21.02
CA GLY A 278 13.01 -32.10 22.05
C GLY A 278 11.72 -31.54 21.54
N LEU A 279 10.94 -32.41 20.99
CA LEU A 279 9.49 -32.33 21.05
C LEU A 279 9.05 -32.06 22.50
N GLU A 280 9.07 -30.78 22.91
CA GLU A 280 8.02 -30.38 23.81
C GLU A 280 6.73 -30.46 23.01
N THR A 281 5.93 -31.42 23.33
CA THR A 281 4.56 -31.63 22.92
C THR A 281 3.85 -30.27 23.00
N LEU A 282 3.73 -29.58 21.87
CA LEU A 282 2.85 -28.42 21.75
C LEU A 282 1.42 -28.97 21.76
N GLU A 283 0.95 -29.34 22.95
CA GLU A 283 -0.45 -29.54 23.21
C GLU A 283 -1.20 -28.31 22.72
N GLN A 284 -2.04 -28.55 21.71
CA GLN A 284 -3.22 -27.75 21.36
C GLN A 284 -3.06 -26.21 21.45
N ARG A 285 -2.08 -25.62 20.77
CA ARG A 285 -2.12 -24.20 20.46
C ARG A 285 -2.53 -24.06 18.99
N ASP A 286 -3.50 -23.18 18.75
CA ASP A 286 -3.99 -22.80 17.41
C ASP A 286 -2.84 -22.39 16.50
N VAL A 287 -2.24 -23.38 15.83
CA VAL A 287 -1.16 -23.16 14.85
C VAL A 287 -1.81 -22.83 13.51
N GLN A 288 -1.44 -21.72 12.93
CA GLN A 288 -1.99 -21.24 11.66
C GLN A 288 -0.93 -21.25 10.58
N ILE A 289 -1.36 -21.56 9.35
CA ILE A 289 -0.55 -21.44 8.16
C ILE A 289 -1.06 -20.24 7.36
N VAL A 290 -0.15 -19.30 7.10
CA VAL A 290 -0.46 -18.04 6.40
C VAL A 290 0.50 -17.83 5.26
N GLU A 291 -0.03 -17.47 4.09
CA GLU A 291 0.76 -16.94 3.00
C GLU A 291 0.96 -15.44 3.18
N GLY A 292 2.21 -15.00 3.16
CA GLY A 292 2.55 -13.60 3.27
C GLY A 292 3.59 -13.17 2.24
N MET A 293 3.43 -12.00 1.64
CA MET A 293 4.38 -11.42 0.70
C MET A 293 5.25 -10.36 1.40
N ILE A 294 6.54 -10.40 1.15
CA ILE A 294 7.48 -9.38 1.68
C ILE A 294 7.26 -8.07 0.94
N ALA A 295 6.88 -7.03 1.68
CA ALA A 295 6.75 -5.68 1.12
C ALA A 295 8.13 -5.08 0.78
N ASN A 296 8.17 -4.09 -0.14
CA ASN A 296 9.42 -3.44 -0.55
C ASN A 296 10.16 -2.74 0.60
N ASN A 297 9.42 -2.30 1.61
CA ASN A 297 9.93 -1.64 2.81
C ASN A 297 9.94 -2.57 4.05
N SER A 298 9.89 -3.88 3.84
CA SER A 298 9.97 -4.86 4.91
C SER A 298 11.39 -4.93 5.48
N GLU A 299 11.50 -5.02 6.80
CA GLU A 299 12.76 -5.27 7.49
C GLU A 299 13.37 -6.64 7.14
N PHE A 300 12.61 -7.51 6.50
CA PHE A 300 13.07 -8.84 6.09
C PHE A 300 13.78 -8.85 4.74
N ALA A 301 13.58 -7.82 3.91
CA ALA A 301 14.21 -7.74 2.60
C ALA A 301 15.73 -7.59 2.74
N GLY A 302 16.48 -8.48 2.10
CA GLY A 302 17.95 -8.52 2.12
C GLY A 302 18.56 -9.35 3.25
N LEU A 303 17.80 -9.74 4.28
CA LEU A 303 18.26 -10.56 5.39
C LEU A 303 18.11 -12.06 5.09
N SER A 304 18.99 -12.87 5.66
CA SER A 304 18.92 -14.33 5.58
C SER A 304 17.95 -14.90 6.64
N LEU A 305 17.48 -16.13 6.43
CA LEU A 305 16.61 -16.83 7.38
C LEU A 305 17.26 -16.99 8.77
N SER A 306 18.59 -17.18 8.82
CA SER A 306 19.35 -17.26 10.08
C SER A 306 19.44 -15.93 10.82
N GLU A 307 19.62 -14.81 10.10
CA GLU A 307 19.67 -13.46 10.70
C GLU A 307 18.31 -13.04 11.26
N LEU A 308 17.23 -13.45 10.62
CA LEU A 308 15.87 -13.14 11.03
C LEU A 308 15.44 -13.80 12.33
N LYS A 309 16.02 -14.97 12.66
CA LYS A 309 15.71 -15.75 13.88
C LYS A 309 14.20 -15.87 14.14
N LEU A 310 13.41 -16.15 13.09
CA LEU A 310 11.94 -16.13 13.12
C LEU A 310 11.38 -17.08 14.17
N ARG A 311 11.99 -18.26 14.34
CA ARG A 311 11.60 -19.23 15.35
C ARG A 311 11.78 -18.67 16.78
N GLN A 312 12.94 -18.04 17.06
CA GLN A 312 13.26 -17.53 18.40
C GLN A 312 12.44 -16.27 18.74
N ARG A 313 12.22 -15.37 17.76
CA ARG A 313 11.58 -14.08 17.98
C ARG A 313 10.05 -14.17 17.98
N PHE A 314 9.48 -15.03 17.13
CA PHE A 314 8.05 -15.06 16.84
C PHE A 314 7.41 -16.44 16.97
N ASN A 315 8.21 -17.49 17.20
CA ASN A 315 7.80 -18.90 17.15
C ASN A 315 7.16 -19.27 15.80
N ILE A 316 7.75 -18.77 14.69
CA ILE A 316 7.26 -18.96 13.32
C ILE A 316 8.30 -19.71 12.50
N PHE A 317 7.79 -20.64 11.69
CA PHE A 317 8.57 -21.41 10.72
C PHE A 317 8.23 -20.92 9.30
N VAL A 318 9.26 -20.84 8.45
CA VAL A 318 9.10 -20.63 7.00
C VAL A 318 9.07 -22.00 6.35
N LEU A 319 7.90 -22.42 5.89
CA LEU A 319 7.72 -23.73 5.26
C LEU A 319 8.16 -23.74 3.80
N ALA A 320 7.95 -22.61 3.09
CA ALA A 320 8.30 -22.47 1.68
C ALA A 320 8.49 -21.02 1.27
N ILE A 321 9.33 -20.81 0.23
CA ILE A 321 9.56 -19.49 -0.38
C ILE A 321 9.28 -19.59 -1.87
N HIS A 322 8.47 -18.66 -2.37
CA HIS A 322 8.17 -18.54 -3.78
C HIS A 322 8.64 -17.17 -4.30
N ARG A 323 9.51 -17.15 -5.31
CA ARG A 323 10.11 -15.94 -5.90
C ARG A 323 9.91 -15.92 -7.40
N GLN A 324 9.31 -14.84 -7.94
CA GLN A 324 9.16 -14.61 -9.38
C GLN A 324 8.67 -15.83 -10.19
N GLY A 325 7.65 -16.54 -9.67
CA GLY A 325 7.07 -17.70 -10.34
C GLY A 325 7.82 -19.03 -10.13
N LYS A 326 8.90 -19.05 -9.33
CA LYS A 326 9.69 -20.25 -9.02
C LYS A 326 9.72 -20.53 -7.52
N ASN A 327 9.63 -21.79 -7.14
CA ASN A 327 9.89 -22.20 -5.75
C ASN A 327 11.39 -22.23 -5.49
N ILE A 328 11.82 -21.67 -4.36
CA ILE A 328 13.21 -21.82 -3.91
C ILE A 328 13.34 -23.21 -3.28
N THR A 329 14.07 -24.08 -3.96
CA THR A 329 14.25 -25.48 -3.57
C THR A 329 15.32 -25.68 -2.52
N ASP A 330 16.32 -24.81 -2.50
CA ASP A 330 17.45 -24.88 -1.57
C ASP A 330 17.30 -23.84 -0.47
N MET A 331 16.36 -24.10 0.46
CA MET A 331 16.13 -23.24 1.61
C MET A 331 17.12 -23.61 2.71
N GLY A 332 18.25 -22.94 2.74
CA GLY A 332 19.24 -23.02 3.82
C GLY A 332 19.17 -21.82 4.77
N PRO A 333 19.90 -21.88 5.90
CA PRO A 333 19.98 -20.77 6.87
C PRO A 333 20.45 -19.45 6.24
N ASN A 334 21.24 -19.53 5.17
CA ASN A 334 21.81 -18.37 4.46
C ASN A 334 20.94 -17.86 3.31
N THR A 335 19.75 -18.44 3.08
CA THR A 335 18.83 -17.98 2.05
C THR A 335 18.35 -16.57 2.36
N LYS A 336 18.74 -15.59 1.54
CA LYS A 336 18.31 -14.19 1.67
C LYS A 336 16.93 -14.01 1.08
N LEU A 337 16.08 -13.32 1.83
CA LEU A 337 14.75 -12.95 1.39
C LEU A 337 14.80 -11.67 0.54
N ALA A 338 13.97 -11.60 -0.48
CA ALA A 338 13.85 -10.43 -1.35
C ALA A 338 12.44 -9.81 -1.26
N ALA A 339 12.34 -8.52 -1.54
CA ALA A 339 11.04 -7.88 -1.71
C ALA A 339 10.24 -8.58 -2.83
N GLY A 340 8.96 -8.84 -2.59
CA GLY A 340 8.10 -9.60 -3.49
C GLY A 340 8.14 -11.13 -3.30
N ASP A 341 9.03 -11.67 -2.45
CA ASP A 341 8.97 -13.08 -2.09
C ASP A 341 7.66 -13.40 -1.37
N THR A 342 7.06 -14.51 -1.73
CA THR A 342 5.92 -15.06 -1.01
C THR A 342 6.40 -16.17 -0.09
N LEU A 343 6.12 -16.03 1.19
CA LEU A 343 6.46 -16.97 2.23
C LEU A 343 5.24 -17.78 2.63
N LEU A 344 5.39 -19.07 2.82
CA LEU A 344 4.45 -19.89 3.57
C LEU A 344 4.96 -19.97 5.00
N LEU A 345 4.21 -19.38 5.91
CA LEU A 345 4.56 -19.22 7.33
C LEU A 345 3.67 -20.12 8.17
N GLU A 346 4.26 -20.79 9.15
CA GLU A 346 3.56 -21.58 10.15
C GLU A 346 3.91 -21.08 11.56
N GLY A 347 2.91 -20.91 12.41
CA GLY A 347 3.12 -20.51 13.80
C GLY A 347 1.85 -20.16 14.55
N PRO A 348 1.96 -19.85 15.86
CA PRO A 348 0.83 -19.47 16.69
C PRO A 348 0.26 -18.12 16.23
N GLN A 349 -1.06 -17.94 16.40
CA GLN A 349 -1.78 -16.74 15.99
C GLN A 349 -1.12 -15.44 16.48
N GLU A 350 -0.63 -15.43 17.71
CA GLU A 350 0.02 -14.25 18.29
C GLU A 350 1.34 -13.90 17.58
N GLY A 351 2.18 -14.91 17.30
CA GLY A 351 3.42 -14.73 16.54
C GLY A 351 3.13 -14.28 15.10
N MET A 352 2.12 -14.88 14.47
CA MET A 352 1.70 -14.54 13.12
C MET A 352 1.20 -13.10 13.03
N ASN A 353 0.38 -12.64 13.97
CA ASN A 353 -0.07 -11.27 14.04
C ASN A 353 1.09 -10.28 14.25
N ARG A 354 2.07 -10.63 15.07
CA ARG A 354 3.26 -9.81 15.29
C ARG A 354 4.08 -9.64 14.01
N ILE A 355 4.30 -10.72 13.24
CA ILE A 355 5.12 -10.67 12.03
C ILE A 355 4.39 -9.94 10.89
N LEU A 356 3.10 -10.19 10.72
CA LEU A 356 2.30 -9.53 9.69
C LEU A 356 2.15 -8.02 9.92
N THR A 357 2.05 -7.60 11.18
CA THR A 357 1.82 -6.19 11.52
C THR A 357 3.12 -5.39 11.63
N LYS A 358 4.15 -5.95 12.31
CA LYS A 358 5.40 -5.22 12.60
C LYS A 358 6.41 -5.26 11.46
N GLN A 359 6.43 -6.35 10.68
CA GLN A 359 7.52 -6.60 9.72
C GLN A 359 7.09 -6.33 8.27
N ARG A 360 5.94 -5.66 8.08
CA ARG A 360 5.44 -5.25 6.77
C ARG A 360 5.38 -6.42 5.77
N ILE A 361 4.84 -7.55 6.23
CA ILE A 361 4.45 -8.68 5.39
C ILE A 361 2.98 -8.51 5.04
N ILE A 362 2.68 -8.53 3.75
CA ILE A 362 1.31 -8.41 3.24
C ILE A 362 0.68 -9.80 3.23
N PRO A 363 -0.35 -10.07 4.05
CA PRO A 363 -1.05 -11.36 4.02
C PRO A 363 -1.76 -11.53 2.67
N LEU A 364 -1.54 -12.66 2.03
CA LEU A 364 -2.19 -13.04 0.76
C LEU A 364 -3.38 -13.97 0.96
N SER A 365 -3.42 -14.71 2.08
CA SER A 365 -4.59 -15.43 2.56
C SER A 365 -5.46 -14.51 3.43
N GLN A 366 -6.77 -14.81 3.52
CA GLN A 366 -7.63 -14.08 4.45
C GLN A 366 -7.00 -14.13 5.84
N ARG A 367 -6.80 -12.96 6.45
CA ARG A 367 -6.37 -12.91 7.85
C ARG A 367 -7.34 -13.76 8.68
N PRO A 368 -6.84 -14.60 9.59
CA PRO A 368 -7.69 -15.15 10.64
C PRO A 368 -8.42 -13.97 11.26
N ALA A 369 -9.71 -14.14 11.56
CA ALA A 369 -10.54 -13.07 12.08
C ALA A 369 -9.86 -12.47 13.32
N GLU A 370 -9.12 -11.35 13.14
CA GLU A 370 -8.75 -10.53 14.29
C GLU A 370 -10.05 -10.22 15.02
N ALA A 371 -10.04 -10.37 16.34
CA ALA A 371 -11.19 -10.01 17.16
C ALA A 371 -11.45 -8.51 16.98
N HIS A 372 -12.25 -8.17 15.95
CA HIS A 372 -12.65 -6.82 15.66
C HIS A 372 -13.51 -6.32 16.82
N ASN A 373 -13.18 -5.17 17.35
CA ASN A 373 -13.99 -4.57 18.41
C ASN A 373 -15.25 -3.93 17.81
N ARG A 374 -16.14 -4.79 17.27
CA ARG A 374 -17.37 -4.37 16.59
C ARG A 374 -18.28 -3.50 17.46
N SER A 375 -18.25 -3.70 18.80
CA SER A 375 -19.02 -2.88 19.73
C SER A 375 -18.64 -1.41 19.70
N LYS A 376 -17.42 -1.08 19.23
CA LYS A 376 -16.88 0.28 19.14
C LYS A 376 -16.95 0.89 17.73
N GLN A 377 -17.45 0.14 16.73
CA GLN A 377 -17.56 0.60 15.35
C GLN A 377 -18.33 1.92 15.21
N GLY A 378 -19.41 2.08 15.99
CA GLY A 378 -20.20 3.32 16.01
C GLY A 378 -19.39 4.56 16.39
N TRP A 379 -18.46 4.44 17.35
CA TRP A 379 -17.59 5.55 17.75
C TRP A 379 -16.57 5.93 16.67
N ALA A 380 -15.99 4.95 15.97
CA ALA A 380 -15.07 5.20 14.88
C ALA A 380 -15.78 5.88 13.69
N ILE A 381 -16.99 5.44 13.34
CA ILE A 381 -17.82 6.05 12.30
C ILE A 381 -18.22 7.48 12.72
N LEU A 382 -18.61 7.68 13.98
CA LEU A 382 -18.97 9.00 14.50
C LEU A 382 -17.78 9.97 14.42
N ALA A 383 -16.59 9.56 14.86
CA ALA A 383 -15.39 10.39 14.82
C ALA A 383 -15.02 10.80 13.39
N MET A 384 -15.03 9.86 12.45
CA MET A 384 -14.77 10.15 11.04
C MET A 384 -15.91 10.96 10.43
N GLY A 385 -17.17 10.65 10.76
CA GLY A 385 -18.35 11.39 10.29
C GLY A 385 -18.33 12.85 10.75
N LEU A 386 -17.98 13.13 12.00
CA LEU A 386 -17.82 14.49 12.52
C LEU A 386 -16.70 15.24 11.79
N PHE A 387 -15.55 14.61 11.58
CA PHE A 387 -14.43 15.18 10.84
C PHE A 387 -14.87 15.63 9.42
N ILE A 388 -15.55 14.73 8.70
CA ILE A 388 -16.05 14.99 7.34
C ILE A 388 -17.14 16.05 7.35
N PHE A 389 -18.13 15.93 8.22
CA PHE A 389 -19.31 16.79 8.25
C PHE A 389 -18.95 18.24 8.60
N ILE A 390 -18.14 18.43 9.65
CA ILE A 390 -17.71 19.78 10.06
C ILE A 390 -16.79 20.40 9.00
N GLY A 391 -15.84 19.62 8.43
CA GLY A 391 -14.99 20.09 7.34
C GLY A 391 -15.79 20.48 6.09
N LEU A 392 -16.86 19.72 5.77
CA LEU A 392 -17.77 20.04 4.66
C LEU A 392 -18.52 21.36 4.93
N LEU A 393 -19.09 21.52 6.12
CA LEU A 393 -19.78 22.75 6.47
C LEU A 393 -18.85 23.98 6.39
N GLY A 394 -17.61 23.85 6.85
CA GLY A 394 -16.60 24.92 6.75
C GLY A 394 -16.29 25.35 5.31
N SER A 395 -16.41 24.44 4.34
CA SER A 395 -16.15 24.75 2.92
C SER A 395 -17.23 25.61 2.26
N PHE A 396 -18.37 25.81 2.93
CA PHE A 396 -19.46 26.67 2.46
C PHE A 396 -19.47 28.06 3.13
N GLU A 397 -18.35 28.52 3.66
CA GLU A 397 -18.25 29.80 4.41
C GLU A 397 -18.80 31.01 3.67
N GLN A 398 -18.74 31.01 2.32
CA GLN A 398 -19.26 32.06 1.47
C GLN A 398 -20.80 32.22 1.52
N TYR A 399 -21.52 31.21 2.03
CA TYR A 399 -22.99 31.19 2.05
C TYR A 399 -23.62 31.68 3.35
N GLY A 400 -22.83 32.12 4.34
CA GLY A 400 -23.36 32.77 5.55
C GLY A 400 -22.55 32.55 6.82
N GLU A 401 -22.90 33.33 7.87
CA GLU A 401 -22.20 33.31 9.17
C GLU A 401 -22.22 31.93 9.87
N PHE A 402 -23.30 31.16 9.67
CA PHE A 402 -23.39 29.80 10.18
C PHE A 402 -22.24 28.93 9.67
N PHE A 403 -21.94 29.00 8.39
CA PHE A 403 -20.86 28.21 7.78
C PHE A 403 -19.48 28.78 8.15
N LYS A 404 -19.32 30.08 8.29
CA LYS A 404 -18.10 30.73 8.76
C LYS A 404 -17.69 30.26 10.16
N PHE A 405 -18.65 29.94 11.02
CA PHE A 405 -18.34 29.35 12.33
C PHE A 405 -17.57 28.02 12.17
N PHE A 406 -17.98 27.18 11.23
CA PHE A 406 -17.31 25.87 10.99
C PHE A 406 -15.98 26.03 10.22
N ALA A 407 -15.83 27.05 9.40
CA ALA A 407 -14.58 27.36 8.70
C ALA A 407 -13.41 27.70 9.64
N ARG A 408 -13.71 28.11 10.88
CA ARG A 408 -12.69 28.36 11.92
C ARG A 408 -11.97 27.08 12.37
N PHE A 409 -12.57 25.91 12.16
CA PHE A 409 -11.96 24.64 12.52
C PHE A 409 -11.02 24.17 11.42
N ASN A 410 -9.72 24.45 11.61
CA ASN A 410 -8.68 23.95 10.74
C ASN A 410 -8.75 22.40 10.67
N PRO A 411 -8.45 21.76 9.52
CA PRO A 411 -8.40 20.29 9.37
C PRO A 411 -7.61 19.58 10.48
N PHE A 412 -6.55 20.18 11.01
CA PHE A 412 -5.78 19.65 12.13
C PHE A 412 -6.64 19.51 13.40
N TYR A 413 -7.41 20.53 13.78
CA TYR A 413 -8.26 20.47 14.98
C TYR A 413 -9.28 19.35 14.88
N LEU A 414 -9.92 19.21 13.73
CA LEU A 414 -10.92 18.18 13.50
C LEU A 414 -10.31 16.77 13.56
N ALA A 415 -9.17 16.58 12.89
CA ALA A 415 -8.45 15.31 12.91
C ALA A 415 -7.94 14.96 14.30
N PHE A 416 -7.44 15.94 15.06
CA PHE A 416 -6.95 15.75 16.42
C PHE A 416 -8.07 15.36 17.38
N ILE A 417 -9.19 16.06 17.35
CA ILE A 417 -10.37 15.71 18.16
C ILE A 417 -10.88 14.32 17.79
N GLY A 418 -10.97 14.00 16.50
CA GLY A 418 -11.36 12.69 16.02
C GLY A 418 -10.42 11.59 16.51
N ALA A 419 -9.10 11.80 16.45
CA ALA A 419 -8.10 10.87 16.96
C ALA A 419 -8.24 10.65 18.48
N LEU A 420 -8.51 11.71 19.26
CA LEU A 420 -8.79 11.60 20.69
C LEU A 420 -10.07 10.80 20.97
N ILE A 421 -11.15 11.05 20.22
CA ILE A 421 -12.41 10.30 20.39
C ILE A 421 -12.16 8.80 20.20
N VAL A 422 -11.44 8.37 19.15
CA VAL A 422 -11.22 6.93 18.88
C VAL A 422 -10.27 6.28 19.88
N ILE A 423 -9.33 7.01 20.46
CA ILE A 423 -8.45 6.51 21.53
C ILE A 423 -9.23 6.40 22.85
N ILE A 424 -9.93 7.45 23.28
CA ILE A 424 -10.66 7.50 24.55
C ILE A 424 -11.83 6.50 24.55
N SER A 425 -12.56 6.36 23.42
CA SER A 425 -13.63 5.37 23.29
C SER A 425 -13.12 3.92 23.26
N GLY A 426 -11.82 3.70 23.11
CA GLY A 426 -11.20 2.39 23.04
C GLY A 426 -11.41 1.68 21.70
N CYS A 427 -11.66 2.43 20.61
CA CYS A 427 -11.67 1.87 19.24
C CYS A 427 -10.29 1.34 18.85
N ILE A 428 -9.25 2.02 19.32
CA ILE A 428 -7.85 1.66 19.13
C ILE A 428 -7.07 1.88 20.44
N LYS A 429 -6.19 0.95 20.78
CA LYS A 429 -5.32 1.11 21.95
C LYS A 429 -4.21 2.14 21.68
N PRO A 430 -3.76 2.93 22.68
CA PRO A 430 -2.72 3.94 22.47
C PRO A 430 -1.46 3.40 21.78
N LYS A 431 -1.00 2.21 22.18
CA LYS A 431 0.15 1.55 21.54
C LYS A 431 -0.08 1.24 20.06
N GLU A 432 -1.28 0.80 19.71
CA GLU A 432 -1.66 0.52 18.32
C GLU A 432 -1.80 1.82 17.52
N ALA A 433 -2.31 2.89 18.14
CA ALA A 433 -2.41 4.21 17.52
C ALA A 433 -1.01 4.73 17.12
N TYR A 434 -0.01 4.64 18.01
CA TYR A 434 1.37 5.01 17.66
C TYR A 434 1.98 4.13 16.58
N GLN A 435 1.65 2.85 16.55
CA GLN A 435 2.14 1.90 15.55
C GLN A 435 1.46 2.04 14.18
N SER A 436 0.27 2.62 14.11
CA SER A 436 -0.45 2.86 12.86
C SER A 436 0.13 4.02 12.05
N VAL A 437 0.91 4.89 12.68
CA VAL A 437 1.54 6.04 12.01
C VAL A 437 2.74 5.58 11.19
N ASP A 438 2.76 5.91 9.91
CA ASP A 438 3.96 5.75 9.09
C ASP A 438 4.92 6.90 9.33
N TRP A 439 5.80 6.71 10.31
CA TRP A 439 6.80 7.71 10.70
C TRP A 439 7.76 8.07 9.57
N GLY A 440 8.02 7.15 8.62
CA GLY A 440 8.83 7.43 7.45
C GLY A 440 8.23 8.56 6.61
N ILE A 441 6.91 8.49 6.34
CA ILE A 441 6.18 9.55 5.63
C ILE A 441 6.24 10.87 6.42
N ILE A 442 6.04 10.84 7.75
CA ILE A 442 6.06 12.05 8.57
C ILE A 442 7.44 12.72 8.52
N PHE A 443 8.52 11.96 8.71
CA PHE A 443 9.88 12.50 8.64
C PHE A 443 10.26 12.96 7.23
N LEU A 444 9.78 12.29 6.18
CA LEU A 444 9.95 12.74 4.81
C LEU A 444 9.29 14.12 4.61
N ILE A 445 8.02 14.28 5.06
CA ILE A 445 7.31 15.55 4.94
C ILE A 445 8.06 16.66 5.69
N LEU A 446 8.48 16.40 6.93
CA LEU A 446 9.24 17.36 7.75
C LEU A 446 10.54 17.78 7.07
N GLY A 447 11.33 16.84 6.58
CA GLY A 447 12.57 17.13 5.85
C GLY A 447 12.32 17.95 4.59
N MET A 448 11.28 17.62 3.83
CA MET A 448 10.94 18.33 2.60
C MET A 448 10.34 19.73 2.87
N LEU A 449 9.64 19.94 3.99
CA LEU A 449 9.23 21.27 4.43
C LEU A 449 10.46 22.18 4.69
N CYS A 450 11.53 21.63 5.24
CA CYS A 450 12.77 22.37 5.41
C CYS A 450 13.43 22.74 4.07
N VAL A 451 13.40 21.81 3.09
CA VAL A 451 13.93 22.11 1.73
C VAL A 451 13.11 23.23 1.08
N GLY A 452 11.78 23.19 1.16
CA GLY A 452 10.92 24.25 0.64
C GLY A 452 11.19 25.60 1.29
N GLU A 453 11.42 25.64 2.60
CA GLU A 453 11.80 26.84 3.35
C GLU A 453 13.15 27.39 2.87
N ALA A 454 14.12 26.52 2.63
CA ALA A 454 15.43 26.93 2.07
C ALA A 454 15.31 27.53 0.68
N MET A 455 14.47 26.93 -0.20
CA MET A 455 14.20 27.48 -1.54
C MET A 455 13.57 28.87 -1.48
N SER A 456 12.66 29.09 -0.54
CA SER A 456 12.05 30.40 -0.33
C SER A 456 13.07 31.41 0.18
N LYS A 457 13.84 31.09 1.21
CA LYS A 457 14.86 31.98 1.81
C LYS A 457 16.00 32.35 0.86
N THR A 458 16.46 31.42 0.06
CA THR A 458 17.51 31.67 -0.94
C THR A 458 16.99 32.41 -2.17
N GLY A 459 15.68 32.60 -2.30
CA GLY A 459 15.05 33.16 -3.49
C GLY A 459 15.09 32.25 -4.72
N LEU A 460 15.49 30.96 -4.55
CA LEU A 460 15.59 30.01 -5.65
C LEU A 460 14.24 29.75 -6.30
N ALA A 461 13.18 29.56 -5.49
CA ALA A 461 11.83 29.38 -6.01
C ALA A 461 11.38 30.58 -6.86
N LYS A 462 11.67 31.80 -6.38
CA LYS A 462 11.37 33.04 -7.09
C LYS A 462 12.17 33.17 -8.38
N ALA A 463 13.47 32.86 -8.37
CA ALA A 463 14.31 32.91 -9.56
C ALA A 463 13.84 31.93 -10.66
N ILE A 464 13.45 30.70 -10.27
CA ILE A 464 12.87 29.72 -11.19
C ILE A 464 11.53 30.22 -11.73
N ALA A 465 10.66 30.77 -10.86
CA ALA A 465 9.36 31.32 -11.27
C ALA A 465 9.53 32.44 -12.31
N PHE A 466 10.47 33.38 -12.08
CA PHE A 466 10.80 34.43 -13.06
C PHE A 466 11.22 33.86 -14.40
N GLY A 467 12.15 32.89 -14.41
CA GLY A 467 12.62 32.27 -15.65
C GLY A 467 11.49 31.56 -16.42
N VAL A 468 10.54 30.95 -15.72
CA VAL A 468 9.36 30.33 -16.34
C VAL A 468 8.41 31.40 -16.88
N VAL A 469 8.14 32.46 -16.12
CA VAL A 469 7.23 33.54 -16.52
C VAL A 469 7.79 34.31 -17.71
N ASP A 470 9.08 34.62 -17.75
CA ASP A 470 9.70 35.30 -18.88
C ASP A 470 9.57 34.52 -20.20
N ASN A 471 9.67 33.19 -20.14
CA ASN A 471 9.61 32.33 -21.34
C ASN A 471 8.18 31.93 -21.72
N ILE A 472 7.31 31.66 -20.76
CA ILE A 472 5.96 31.12 -20.96
C ILE A 472 4.88 32.17 -20.76
N GLY A 473 5.17 33.27 -20.05
CA GLY A 473 4.24 34.34 -19.76
C GLY A 473 3.46 34.88 -20.96
N PRO A 474 4.12 35.11 -22.13
CA PRO A 474 3.43 35.54 -23.35
C PRO A 474 2.33 34.58 -23.82
N LEU A 475 2.40 33.28 -23.43
CA LEU A 475 1.40 32.25 -23.78
C LEU A 475 0.19 32.24 -22.83
N GLY A 476 0.25 33.00 -21.73
CA GLY A 476 -0.82 33.17 -20.76
C GLY A 476 -0.78 32.24 -19.55
N CYS A 477 -1.48 32.64 -18.50
CA CYS A 477 -1.53 31.99 -17.19
C CYS A 477 -1.99 30.51 -17.27
N LEU A 478 -2.97 30.20 -18.10
CA LEU A 478 -3.49 28.84 -18.25
C LEU A 478 -2.43 27.85 -18.80
N VAL A 479 -1.57 28.33 -19.73
CA VAL A 479 -0.50 27.52 -20.29
C VAL A 479 0.57 27.24 -19.23
N ALA A 480 0.88 28.21 -18.37
CA ALA A 480 1.79 28.04 -17.26
C ALA A 480 1.28 27.01 -16.23
N ILE A 481 -0.01 27.08 -15.87
CA ILE A 481 -0.69 26.12 -14.98
C ILE A 481 -0.65 24.71 -15.58
N SER A 482 -0.96 24.58 -16.89
CA SER A 482 -0.95 23.32 -17.62
C SER A 482 0.45 22.72 -17.69
N GLY A 483 1.47 23.54 -17.96
CA GLY A 483 2.87 23.14 -17.97
C GLY A 483 3.36 22.68 -16.59
N LEU A 484 2.95 23.39 -15.53
CA LEU A 484 3.27 23.06 -14.15
C LEU A 484 2.69 21.69 -13.76
N TYR A 485 1.41 21.44 -14.11
CA TYR A 485 0.78 20.13 -13.91
C TYR A 485 1.57 19.02 -14.63
N LEU A 486 1.87 19.22 -15.93
CA LEU A 486 2.57 18.23 -16.76
C LEU A 486 3.97 17.93 -16.20
N LEU A 487 4.70 18.95 -15.79
CA LEU A 487 6.01 18.81 -15.17
C LEU A 487 5.92 17.98 -13.88
N CYS A 488 4.96 18.30 -13.00
CA CYS A 488 4.74 17.53 -11.78
C CYS A 488 4.38 16.07 -12.08
N SER A 489 3.51 15.82 -13.10
CA SER A 489 3.11 14.48 -13.50
C SER A 489 4.27 13.65 -14.07
N ILE A 490 5.21 14.26 -14.78
CA ILE A 490 6.40 13.58 -15.28
C ILE A 490 7.38 13.28 -14.12
N LEU A 491 7.62 14.26 -13.26
CA LEU A 491 8.53 14.09 -12.13
C LEU A 491 8.06 13.02 -11.16
N THR A 492 6.76 12.95 -10.88
CA THR A 492 6.20 12.00 -9.91
C THR A 492 6.26 10.53 -10.37
N GLU A 493 6.47 10.28 -11.66
CA GLU A 493 6.74 8.93 -12.17
C GLU A 493 8.17 8.45 -11.88
N MET A 494 9.08 9.36 -11.55
CA MET A 494 10.52 9.08 -11.31
C MET A 494 10.90 9.17 -9.84
N ILE A 495 10.28 10.10 -9.10
CA ILE A 495 10.56 10.36 -7.68
C ILE A 495 9.24 10.32 -6.89
N SER A 496 9.31 10.32 -5.55
CA SER A 496 8.10 10.22 -4.73
C SER A 496 7.19 11.45 -4.88
N ASN A 497 5.88 11.24 -4.87
CA ASN A 497 4.87 12.30 -4.97
C ASN A 497 5.07 13.40 -3.93
N ASN A 498 5.42 13.02 -2.69
CA ASN A 498 5.67 13.96 -1.61
C ASN A 498 6.90 14.85 -1.86
N ALA A 499 7.94 14.31 -2.53
CA ALA A 499 9.12 15.09 -2.90
C ALA A 499 8.78 16.11 -4.00
N VAL A 500 8.01 15.71 -5.02
CA VAL A 500 7.52 16.64 -6.06
C VAL A 500 6.67 17.73 -5.43
N ALA A 501 5.70 17.37 -4.58
CA ALA A 501 4.81 18.29 -3.90
C ALA A 501 5.56 19.36 -3.09
N ALA A 502 6.59 18.93 -2.36
CA ALA A 502 7.35 19.80 -1.48
C ALA A 502 8.24 20.81 -2.22
N VAL A 503 8.79 20.39 -3.36
CA VAL A 503 9.63 21.29 -4.21
C VAL A 503 8.77 22.22 -5.05
N MET A 504 7.70 21.67 -5.63
CA MET A 504 6.87 22.42 -6.59
C MET A 504 5.81 23.30 -5.91
N GLY A 505 5.45 23.03 -4.64
CA GLY A 505 4.48 23.84 -3.89
C GLY A 505 4.89 25.31 -3.75
N PRO A 506 6.09 25.62 -3.21
CA PRO A 506 6.58 27.00 -3.17
C PRO A 506 6.71 27.64 -4.55
N LEU A 507 7.17 26.88 -5.55
CA LEU A 507 7.28 27.37 -6.92
C LEU A 507 5.92 27.77 -7.51
N ALA A 508 4.88 26.95 -7.28
CA ALA A 508 3.51 27.25 -7.73
C ALA A 508 2.99 28.56 -7.15
N TYR A 509 3.23 28.78 -5.86
CA TYR A 509 2.80 30.02 -5.19
C TYR A 509 3.55 31.24 -5.75
N GLU A 510 4.87 31.17 -5.88
CA GLU A 510 5.68 32.25 -6.46
C GLU A 510 5.30 32.55 -7.92
N MET A 511 5.02 31.51 -8.73
CA MET A 511 4.52 31.70 -10.09
C MET A 511 3.20 32.47 -10.11
N ALA A 512 2.26 32.13 -9.24
CA ALA A 512 0.98 32.84 -9.15
C ALA A 512 1.19 34.32 -8.83
N LEU A 513 2.07 34.63 -7.89
CA LEU A 513 2.42 36.02 -7.54
C LEU A 513 3.03 36.79 -8.73
N GLN A 514 3.90 36.14 -9.51
CA GLN A 514 4.54 36.75 -10.68
C GLN A 514 3.54 37.01 -11.82
N PHE A 515 2.51 36.16 -11.97
CA PHE A 515 1.43 36.38 -12.94
C PHE A 515 0.36 37.38 -12.45
N ASP A 516 0.48 37.89 -11.23
CA ASP A 516 -0.59 38.65 -10.55
C ASP A 516 -1.93 37.92 -10.64
N ALA A 517 -1.90 36.61 -10.33
CA ALA A 517 -2.99 35.68 -10.53
C ALA A 517 -3.40 34.99 -9.21
N ASN A 518 -4.60 34.41 -9.20
CA ASN A 518 -5.09 33.63 -8.07
C ASN A 518 -4.16 32.42 -7.82
N PRO A 519 -3.62 32.24 -6.59
CA PRO A 519 -2.73 31.11 -6.28
C PRO A 519 -3.40 29.73 -6.35
N VAL A 520 -4.73 29.63 -6.13
CA VAL A 520 -5.43 28.33 -6.05
C VAL A 520 -5.20 27.46 -7.29
N PRO A 521 -5.40 27.92 -8.53
CA PRO A 521 -5.17 27.10 -9.73
C PRO A 521 -3.74 26.55 -9.85
N PHE A 522 -2.73 27.32 -9.48
CA PHE A 522 -1.33 26.90 -9.51
C PHE A 522 -1.04 25.84 -8.46
N ILE A 523 -1.55 26.03 -7.25
CA ILE A 523 -1.40 25.08 -6.15
C ILE A 523 -2.11 23.77 -6.49
N LEU A 524 -3.32 23.83 -7.06
CA LEU A 524 -4.04 22.65 -7.53
C LEU A 524 -3.29 21.92 -8.64
N ALA A 525 -2.63 22.64 -9.56
CA ALA A 525 -1.80 22.00 -10.59
C ALA A 525 -0.70 21.11 -9.99
N VAL A 526 -0.07 21.56 -8.91
CA VAL A 526 0.92 20.76 -8.19
C VAL A 526 0.27 19.59 -7.45
N MET A 527 -0.86 19.81 -6.73
CA MET A 527 -1.55 18.76 -5.97
C MET A 527 -2.00 17.62 -6.89
N PHE A 528 -2.64 17.94 -8.01
CA PHE A 528 -3.12 16.93 -8.97
C PHE A 528 -1.98 16.34 -9.81
N GLY A 529 -1.05 17.16 -10.30
CA GLY A 529 0.08 16.72 -11.09
C GLY A 529 1.01 15.79 -10.31
N ALA A 530 1.36 16.13 -9.07
CA ALA A 530 2.18 15.28 -8.22
C ALA A 530 1.48 13.98 -7.78
N SER A 531 0.14 13.95 -7.82
CA SER A 531 -0.65 12.74 -7.55
C SER A 531 -0.90 11.90 -8.81
N ALA A 532 -0.64 12.42 -10.01
CA ALA A 532 -0.86 11.76 -11.30
C ALA A 532 0.23 10.74 -11.63
N SER A 533 0.39 9.73 -10.80
CA SER A 533 1.40 8.68 -10.91
C SER A 533 0.77 7.37 -11.34
N PHE A 534 0.38 7.28 -12.63
CA PHE A 534 -0.32 6.12 -13.19
C PHE A 534 0.53 5.32 -14.18
N SER A 535 1.59 5.93 -14.77
CA SER A 535 2.33 5.29 -15.87
C SER A 535 3.37 4.28 -15.41
N THR A 536 3.80 4.34 -14.14
CA THR A 536 4.81 3.43 -13.60
C THR A 536 4.36 2.71 -12.33
N PRO A 537 4.86 1.49 -12.08
CA PRO A 537 4.59 0.79 -10.84
C PRO A 537 5.39 1.35 -9.65
N ILE A 538 6.37 2.22 -9.90
CA ILE A 538 7.33 2.71 -8.89
C ILE A 538 6.87 4.05 -8.30
N GLY A 539 6.18 4.88 -9.07
CA GLY A 539 5.83 6.25 -8.72
C GLY A 539 4.89 6.34 -7.50
N TYR A 540 4.06 5.33 -7.24
CA TYR A 540 3.18 5.30 -6.08
C TYR A 540 3.22 3.95 -5.35
N GLN A 541 3.20 3.97 -4.02
CA GLN A 541 3.26 2.74 -3.20
C GLN A 541 2.14 1.75 -3.54
N THR A 542 0.92 2.22 -3.78
CA THR A 542 -0.22 1.37 -4.13
C THR A 542 -0.02 0.66 -5.46
N ASN A 543 0.62 1.31 -6.43
CA ASN A 543 0.97 0.71 -7.71
C ASN A 543 1.99 -0.43 -7.52
N THR A 544 2.99 -0.24 -6.65
CA THR A 544 3.99 -1.27 -6.35
C THR A 544 3.33 -2.52 -5.73
N TYR A 545 2.36 -2.35 -4.83
CA TYR A 545 1.66 -3.49 -4.23
C TYR A 545 0.85 -4.27 -5.27
N VAL A 546 0.05 -3.59 -6.07
CA VAL A 546 -0.77 -4.27 -7.09
C VAL A 546 0.09 -4.84 -8.22
N TYR A 547 1.23 -4.23 -8.55
CA TYR A 547 2.19 -4.72 -9.55
C TYR A 547 2.65 -6.15 -9.21
N ASN A 548 3.10 -6.36 -7.98
CA ASN A 548 3.58 -7.66 -7.52
C ASN A 548 2.44 -8.67 -7.38
N ALA A 549 1.31 -8.26 -6.78
CA ALA A 549 0.17 -9.14 -6.53
C ALA A 549 -0.56 -9.58 -7.81
N GLY A 550 -0.61 -8.70 -8.82
CA GLY A 550 -1.30 -8.95 -10.08
C GLY A 550 -0.44 -9.61 -11.17
N GLY A 551 0.86 -9.84 -10.91
CA GLY A 551 1.78 -10.41 -11.88
C GLY A 551 1.99 -9.55 -13.13
N TYR A 552 1.88 -8.24 -12.98
CA TYR A 552 2.03 -7.29 -14.09
C TYR A 552 3.48 -7.17 -14.55
N LYS A 553 3.65 -6.69 -15.78
CA LYS A 553 4.92 -6.19 -16.31
C LYS A 553 4.91 -4.67 -16.33
N PHE A 554 6.08 -4.04 -16.31
CA PHE A 554 6.21 -2.59 -16.38
C PHE A 554 5.41 -1.99 -17.55
N LYS A 555 5.47 -2.63 -18.73
CA LYS A 555 4.74 -2.22 -19.92
C LYS A 555 3.22 -2.17 -19.74
N ASP A 556 2.65 -2.94 -18.83
CA ASP A 556 1.21 -2.97 -18.58
C ASP A 556 0.77 -1.65 -17.92
N PHE A 557 1.57 -1.12 -16.98
CA PHE A 557 1.34 0.20 -16.38
C PHE A 557 1.46 1.30 -17.41
N VAL A 558 2.53 1.32 -18.22
CA VAL A 558 2.70 2.32 -19.28
C VAL A 558 1.51 2.29 -20.24
N LYS A 559 1.05 1.10 -20.67
CA LYS A 559 -0.04 0.95 -21.63
C LYS A 559 -1.39 1.49 -21.11
N VAL A 560 -1.68 1.31 -19.83
CA VAL A 560 -2.93 1.75 -19.21
C VAL A 560 -2.79 3.14 -18.60
N GLY A 561 -1.65 3.44 -17.96
CA GLY A 561 -1.45 4.65 -17.19
C GLY A 561 -1.08 5.87 -18.02
N LEU A 562 -0.21 5.73 -19.03
CA LEU A 562 0.20 6.89 -19.85
C LEU A 562 -0.97 7.57 -20.56
N PRO A 563 -1.89 6.84 -21.23
CA PRO A 563 -3.06 7.49 -21.81
C PRO A 563 -4.00 8.09 -20.76
N LEU A 564 -4.07 7.50 -19.56
CA LEU A 564 -4.82 8.10 -18.46
C LEU A 564 -4.18 9.40 -17.98
N ASN A 565 -2.86 9.47 -17.79
CA ASN A 565 -2.14 10.69 -17.43
C ASN A 565 -2.40 11.82 -18.44
N LEU A 566 -2.31 11.51 -19.74
CA LEU A 566 -2.59 12.48 -20.80
C LEU A 566 -4.04 12.95 -20.80
N LEU A 567 -5.00 12.05 -20.65
CA LEU A 567 -6.42 12.38 -20.55
C LEU A 567 -6.67 13.31 -19.35
N LEU A 568 -6.14 12.97 -18.19
CA LEU A 568 -6.33 13.72 -16.97
C LEU A 568 -5.64 15.09 -17.02
N TRP A 569 -4.49 15.20 -17.67
CA TRP A 569 -3.83 16.49 -17.95
C TRP A 569 -4.73 17.41 -18.80
N VAL A 570 -5.30 16.90 -19.88
CA VAL A 570 -6.21 17.67 -20.74
C VAL A 570 -7.47 18.08 -19.95
N ILE A 571 -8.09 17.15 -19.23
CA ILE A 571 -9.28 17.44 -18.41
C ILE A 571 -8.97 18.50 -17.34
N PHE A 572 -7.84 18.36 -16.65
CA PHE A 572 -7.41 19.34 -15.66
C PHE A 572 -7.25 20.73 -16.30
N THR A 573 -6.52 20.82 -17.42
CA THR A 573 -6.28 22.09 -18.12
C THR A 573 -7.57 22.77 -18.59
N CYS A 574 -8.53 21.99 -19.11
CA CYS A 574 -9.81 22.52 -19.57
C CYS A 574 -10.71 22.96 -18.41
N ALA A 575 -10.72 22.20 -17.31
CA ALA A 575 -11.64 22.44 -16.20
C ALA A 575 -11.15 23.50 -15.22
N ILE A 576 -9.82 23.68 -15.04
CA ILE A 576 -9.25 24.55 -14.01
C ILE A 576 -9.64 26.02 -14.22
N GLY A 577 -9.59 26.52 -15.46
CA GLY A 577 -9.96 27.89 -15.78
C GLY A 577 -11.46 28.18 -15.73
N TRP A 578 -12.30 27.11 -15.77
CA TRP A 578 -13.74 27.23 -15.64
C TRP A 578 -14.20 27.20 -14.17
N LEU A 579 -13.55 26.37 -13.35
CA LEU A 579 -13.91 26.19 -11.94
C LEU A 579 -13.36 27.28 -11.01
N TYR A 580 -12.18 27.80 -11.33
CA TYR A 580 -11.48 28.72 -10.47
C TYR A 580 -11.08 29.99 -11.27
N PRO A 581 -11.37 31.22 -10.76
CA PRO A 581 -10.94 32.43 -11.43
C PRO A 581 -9.41 32.45 -11.50
N LEU A 582 -8.88 32.80 -12.68
CA LEU A 582 -7.43 32.89 -12.89
C LEU A 582 -6.85 34.25 -12.44
N LYS A 583 -7.69 35.27 -12.37
CA LYS A 583 -7.39 36.61 -11.85
C LYS A 583 -8.28 36.95 -10.67
#